data_7495480f30c68f21e28b0ba4ea0d436a
#
_entry.id   7495480f30c68f21e28b0ba4ea0d436a
#
_cell.length_a   1.000
_cell.length_b   1.000
_cell.length_c   1.000
_cell.angle_alpha   90.00
_cell.angle_beta   90.00
_cell.angle_gamma   90.00
#
_symmetry.space_group_name_H-M   'P 1'
#
loop_
_entity.id
_entity.type
_entity.pdbx_description
1 polymer ?
#
loop_
_entity_poly.entity_id
_entity_poly.type
_entity_poly.pdbx_seq_one_letter_code
_entity_poly.pdbx_strand_id
1 'polypeptide(L)'
;MSKNIITITESDIQRIVLSILQETNKSNFIYEDLYGSVENTDFISNNLINEAEYQGRKVQLGKIMQGDIKKFKVYVKNDKGKVVKVNFGFGGKSAHGKRMVIKKNNPVRRKSFRARMNCDTPGPRWKPRYWACRTW
;
A
#
# COMPACT_ATOMS: atom_id res chain seq x y z
N MET A 1 -56.91 -16.40 -15.23
CA MET A 1 -56.01 -15.54 -14.45
C MET A 1 -55.31 -14.61 -15.42
N SER A 2 -55.64 -13.35 -15.44
CA SER A 2 -54.95 -12.35 -16.25
C SER A 2 -53.60 -12.04 -15.59
N LYS A 3 -52.52 -12.32 -16.30
CA LYS A 3 -51.17 -11.92 -15.88
C LYS A 3 -51.03 -10.42 -16.14
N ASN A 4 -51.00 -9.61 -15.09
CA ASN A 4 -50.68 -8.20 -15.21
C ASN A 4 -49.20 -8.10 -15.64
N ILE A 5 -48.98 -7.85 -16.92
CA ILE A 5 -47.68 -7.55 -17.46
C ILE A 5 -47.43 -6.06 -17.15
N ILE A 6 -46.54 -5.80 -16.21
CA ILE A 6 -46.06 -4.44 -15.91
C ILE A 6 -45.04 -4.09 -17.00
N THR A 7 -45.44 -3.21 -17.91
CA THR A 7 -44.51 -2.65 -18.91
C THR A 7 -43.75 -1.49 -18.29
N ILE A 8 -42.45 -1.67 -18.09
CA ILE A 8 -41.57 -0.61 -17.62
C ILE A 8 -41.23 0.26 -18.82
N THR A 9 -41.50 1.55 -18.72
CA THR A 9 -41.14 2.52 -19.76
C THR A 9 -39.73 3.05 -19.54
N GLU A 10 -39.11 3.62 -20.58
CA GLU A 10 -37.77 4.20 -20.50
C GLU A 10 -37.70 5.35 -19.47
N SER A 11 -38.80 6.11 -19.32
CA SER A 11 -38.90 7.13 -18.28
C SER A 11 -38.90 6.56 -16.86
N ASP A 12 -39.45 5.37 -16.67
CA ASP A 12 -39.43 4.69 -15.36
C ASP A 12 -38.01 4.23 -15.00
N ILE A 13 -37.28 3.72 -15.99
CA ILE A 13 -35.87 3.33 -15.81
C ILE A 13 -35.03 4.53 -15.44
N GLN A 14 -35.16 5.66 -16.15
CA GLN A 14 -34.43 6.87 -15.84
C GLN A 14 -34.75 7.39 -14.43
N ARG A 15 -35.98 7.33 -13.99
CA ARG A 15 -36.41 7.74 -12.66
C ARG A 15 -35.77 6.85 -11.57
N ILE A 16 -35.75 5.54 -11.79
CA ILE A 16 -35.12 4.58 -10.87
C ILE A 16 -33.60 4.82 -10.78
N VAL A 17 -32.92 5.02 -11.91
CA VAL A 17 -31.48 5.31 -11.96
C VAL A 17 -31.15 6.60 -11.21
N LEU A 18 -31.93 7.66 -11.41
CA LEU A 18 -31.75 8.92 -10.68
C LEU A 18 -31.98 8.77 -9.17
N SER A 19 -32.96 7.97 -8.73
CA SER A 19 -33.16 7.74 -7.30
C SER A 19 -32.01 6.98 -6.64
N ILE A 20 -31.46 5.97 -7.32
CA ILE A 20 -30.30 5.22 -6.84
C ILE A 20 -29.07 6.12 -6.72
N LEU A 21 -28.83 6.99 -7.71
CA LEU A 21 -27.70 7.93 -7.67
C LEU A 21 -27.86 8.96 -6.54
N GLN A 22 -29.08 9.40 -6.22
CA GLN A 22 -29.33 10.29 -5.10
C GLN A 22 -29.12 9.61 -3.74
N GLU A 23 -29.50 8.36 -3.61
CA GLU A 23 -29.30 7.58 -2.37
C GLU A 23 -27.82 7.28 -2.13
N THR A 24 -27.06 6.97 -3.17
CA THR A 24 -25.61 6.76 -3.04
C THR A 24 -24.87 8.04 -2.64
N ASN A 25 -25.25 9.19 -3.19
CA ASN A 25 -24.69 10.47 -2.76
C ASN A 25 -25.07 10.83 -1.33
N LYS A 26 -26.29 10.51 -0.90
CA LYS A 26 -26.73 10.77 0.47
C LYS A 26 -26.05 9.87 1.50
N SER A 27 -25.80 8.62 1.15
CA SER A 27 -25.03 7.70 2.03
C SER A 27 -23.57 8.09 2.16
N ASN A 28 -22.95 8.59 1.10
CA ASN A 28 -21.59 9.13 1.18
C ASN A 28 -21.51 10.39 2.06
N PHE A 29 -22.50 11.27 1.97
CA PHE A 29 -22.56 12.48 2.80
C PHE A 29 -22.73 12.16 4.29
N ILE A 30 -23.55 11.17 4.64
CA ILE A 30 -23.73 10.72 6.03
C ILE A 30 -22.46 10.04 6.56
N TYR A 31 -21.67 9.39 5.71
CA TYR A 31 -20.43 8.74 6.10
C TYR A 31 -19.32 9.77 6.44
N GLU A 32 -19.26 10.87 5.72
CA GLU A 32 -18.31 11.96 6.00
C GLU A 32 -18.63 12.69 7.32
N ASP A 33 -19.91 12.91 7.62
CA ASP A 33 -20.31 13.57 8.87
C ASP A 33 -20.12 12.69 10.12
N LEU A 34 -20.16 11.36 9.98
CA LEU A 34 -20.09 10.43 11.12
C LEU A 34 -18.64 10.09 11.51
N TYR A 35 -17.70 10.15 10.58
CA TYR A 35 -16.32 9.70 10.79
C TYR A 35 -15.26 10.81 10.65
N GLY A 36 -15.70 12.08 10.50
CA GLY A 36 -14.78 13.16 10.20
C GLY A 36 -14.04 12.88 8.87
N SER A 37 -13.61 13.89 8.17
CA SER A 37 -12.85 13.76 6.95
C SER A 37 -11.66 12.80 7.13
N VAL A 38 -11.94 11.51 6.94
CA VAL A 38 -10.88 10.51 6.93
C VAL A 38 -10.18 10.69 5.59
N GLU A 39 -8.97 11.17 5.62
CA GLU A 39 -8.01 11.16 4.52
C GLU A 39 -7.71 9.72 4.04
N ASN A 40 -8.74 8.85 4.04
CA ASN A 40 -8.65 7.43 3.69
C ASN A 40 -8.91 7.14 2.21
N THR A 41 -9.27 8.12 1.42
CA THR A 41 -9.33 7.94 -0.03
C THR A 41 -7.96 7.58 -0.61
N ASP A 42 -6.89 8.10 -0.01
CA ASP A 42 -5.52 7.74 -0.38
C ASP A 42 -5.16 6.29 -0.02
N PHE A 43 -5.77 5.72 1.03
CA PHE A 43 -5.49 4.35 1.44
C PHE A 43 -6.10 3.31 0.48
N ILE A 44 -7.33 3.52 0.03
CA ILE A 44 -8.02 2.63 -0.92
C ILE A 44 -7.44 2.82 -2.32
N SER A 45 -7.21 4.05 -2.73
CA SER A 45 -6.60 4.40 -4.01
C SER A 45 -5.15 3.87 -4.10
N ASN A 46 -4.37 3.98 -3.03
CA ASN A 46 -3.00 3.47 -2.99
C ASN A 46 -2.91 1.94 -3.01
N ASN A 47 -3.91 1.21 -2.48
CA ASN A 47 -3.94 -0.25 -2.56
C ASN A 47 -4.30 -0.77 -3.97
N LEU A 48 -5.11 -0.04 -4.73
CA LEU A 48 -5.50 -0.42 -6.10
C LEU A 48 -4.41 -0.11 -7.14
N ILE A 49 -3.52 0.87 -6.87
CA ILE A 49 -2.49 1.33 -7.82
C ILE A 49 -1.11 0.72 -7.51
N ASN A 50 -0.97 -0.02 -6.42
CA ASN A 50 0.33 -0.56 -5.97
C ASN A 50 0.73 -1.89 -6.62
N GLU A 51 0.00 -2.36 -7.62
CA GLU A 51 0.41 -3.50 -8.42
C GLU A 51 1.28 -3.05 -9.60
N ALA A 52 2.40 -3.72 -9.78
CA ALA A 52 3.31 -3.49 -10.90
C ALA A 52 3.90 -4.81 -11.36
N GLU A 53 4.50 -4.82 -12.53
CA GLU A 53 5.16 -5.99 -13.08
C GLU A 53 6.67 -5.91 -12.88
N TYR A 54 7.26 -6.99 -12.39
CA TYR A 54 8.69 -7.16 -12.27
C TYR A 54 9.10 -8.52 -12.84
N GLN A 55 9.87 -8.52 -13.92
CA GLN A 55 10.33 -9.74 -14.61
C GLN A 55 9.18 -10.71 -14.97
N GLY A 56 8.08 -10.20 -15.53
CA GLY A 56 6.91 -11.00 -15.92
C GLY A 56 6.01 -11.45 -14.77
N ARG A 57 6.22 -10.94 -13.54
CA ARG A 57 5.41 -11.29 -12.36
C ARG A 57 4.76 -10.05 -11.77
N LYS A 58 3.49 -10.17 -11.41
CA LYS A 58 2.79 -9.13 -10.66
C LYS A 58 3.37 -9.02 -9.25
N VAL A 59 3.74 -7.83 -8.84
CA VAL A 59 4.33 -7.54 -7.52
C VAL A 59 3.64 -6.35 -6.88
N GLN A 60 3.53 -6.38 -5.56
CA GLN A 60 3.00 -5.25 -4.79
C GLN A 60 4.12 -4.28 -4.48
N LEU A 61 3.92 -3.01 -4.85
CA LEU A 61 4.88 -1.95 -4.57
C LEU A 61 4.81 -1.51 -3.10
N GLY A 62 5.97 -1.21 -2.54
CA GLY A 62 6.09 -0.68 -1.17
C GLY A 62 5.83 -1.68 -0.04
N LYS A 63 5.47 -2.92 -0.34
CA LYS A 63 5.27 -3.97 0.66
C LYS A 63 6.59 -4.65 1.00
N ILE A 64 6.94 -4.63 2.28
CA ILE A 64 8.11 -5.34 2.79
C ILE A 64 7.79 -6.82 2.92
N MET A 65 8.60 -7.65 2.26
CA MET A 65 8.45 -9.11 2.25
C MET A 65 9.74 -9.75 2.75
N GLN A 66 9.63 -11.02 3.13
CA GLN A 66 10.81 -11.83 3.45
C GLN A 66 11.72 -11.92 2.22
N GLY A 67 12.99 -11.61 2.41
CA GLY A 67 14.00 -11.65 1.36
C GLY A 67 14.64 -13.03 1.20
N ASP A 68 15.18 -13.25 0.06
CA ASP A 68 15.96 -14.45 -0.34
C ASP A 68 17.46 -14.22 -0.17
N ILE A 69 17.97 -13.11 -0.69
CA ILE A 69 19.39 -12.76 -0.63
C ILE A 69 19.72 -12.06 0.69
N LYS A 70 18.87 -11.14 1.13
CA LYS A 70 18.94 -10.44 2.41
C LYS A 70 17.69 -10.73 3.24
N LYS A 71 17.62 -10.21 4.47
CA LYS A 71 16.51 -10.47 5.37
C LYS A 71 15.16 -10.04 4.79
N PHE A 72 15.11 -8.90 4.13
CA PHE A 72 13.91 -8.33 3.55
C PHE A 72 14.11 -7.93 2.09
N LYS A 73 13.01 -7.89 1.35
CA LYS A 73 12.94 -7.33 -0.01
C LYS A 73 11.69 -6.48 -0.14
N VAL A 74 11.74 -5.51 -1.03
CA VAL A 74 10.62 -4.63 -1.38
C VAL A 74 10.74 -4.26 -2.85
N TYR A 75 9.61 -4.14 -3.53
CA TYR A 75 9.55 -3.64 -4.89
C TYR A 75 9.11 -2.19 -4.89
N VAL A 76 9.82 -1.34 -5.59
CA VAL A 76 9.55 0.10 -5.68
C VAL A 76 9.84 0.61 -7.08
N LYS A 77 9.22 1.71 -7.45
CA LYS A 77 9.58 2.44 -8.67
C LYS A 77 10.77 3.37 -8.39
N ASN A 78 11.72 3.40 -9.31
CA ASN A 78 12.81 4.38 -9.29
C ASN A 78 12.34 5.71 -9.90
N ASP A 79 13.23 6.69 -9.97
CA ASP A 79 13.03 8.00 -10.60
C ASP A 79 12.62 7.90 -12.09
N LYS A 80 13.03 6.84 -12.78
CA LYS A 80 12.70 6.57 -14.18
C LYS A 80 11.39 5.76 -14.36
N GLY A 81 10.62 5.56 -13.29
CA GLY A 81 9.37 4.80 -13.31
C GLY A 81 9.54 3.28 -13.43
N LYS A 82 10.77 2.76 -13.49
CA LYS A 82 11.02 1.30 -13.54
C LYS A 82 10.89 0.67 -12.16
N VAL A 83 10.28 -0.52 -12.11
CA VAL A 83 10.19 -1.31 -10.89
C VAL A 83 11.55 -1.95 -10.59
N VAL A 84 12.05 -1.74 -9.39
CA VAL A 84 13.30 -2.30 -8.90
C VAL A 84 13.06 -3.10 -7.61
N LYS A 85 13.79 -4.23 -7.48
CA LYS A 85 13.80 -5.03 -6.26
C LYS A 85 14.91 -4.50 -5.34
N VAL A 86 14.53 -4.05 -4.16
CA VAL A 86 15.45 -3.55 -3.14
C VAL A 86 15.58 -4.62 -2.05
N ASN A 87 16.77 -5.15 -1.86
CA ASN A 87 17.09 -6.09 -0.79
C ASN A 87 17.78 -5.34 0.36
N PHE A 88 17.32 -5.55 1.58
CA PHE A 88 17.86 -4.86 2.76
C PHE A 88 17.79 -5.72 4.03
N GLY A 89 18.48 -5.27 5.08
CA GLY A 89 18.59 -5.97 6.36
C GLY A 89 19.63 -7.09 6.35
N PHE A 90 20.17 -7.39 7.52
CA PHE A 90 21.15 -8.47 7.71
C PHE A 90 20.45 -9.81 7.90
N GLY A 91 20.67 -10.75 7.01
CA GLY A 91 20.04 -12.08 7.00
C GLY A 91 19.96 -12.66 5.59
N GLY A 92 19.28 -13.79 5.43
CA GLY A 92 19.16 -14.49 4.16
C GLY A 92 20.45 -15.20 3.73
N LYS A 93 20.55 -15.54 2.44
CA LYS A 93 21.71 -16.27 1.87
C LYS A 93 23.04 -15.53 2.05
N SER A 94 23.02 -14.19 1.96
CA SER A 94 24.23 -13.38 2.10
C SER A 94 24.84 -13.38 3.50
N ALA A 95 24.15 -13.87 4.50
CA ALA A 95 24.58 -13.88 5.90
C ALA A 95 24.89 -15.29 6.43
N HIS A 96 25.02 -16.28 5.55
CA HIS A 96 25.31 -17.68 5.93
C HIS A 96 24.47 -18.19 7.10
N GLY A 97 23.16 -17.96 7.06
CA GLY A 97 22.23 -18.38 8.11
C GLY A 97 22.14 -17.48 9.34
N LYS A 98 23.06 -16.54 9.52
CA LYS A 98 22.97 -15.54 10.60
C LYS A 98 21.84 -14.54 10.32
N ARG A 99 21.13 -14.16 11.38
CA ARG A 99 20.03 -13.18 11.30
C ARG A 99 20.19 -12.10 12.35
N MET A 100 20.06 -10.86 11.94
CA MET A 100 19.93 -9.77 12.89
C MET A 100 18.45 -9.63 13.33
N VAL A 101 18.25 -9.64 14.66
CA VAL A 101 16.93 -9.38 15.24
C VAL A 101 16.78 -7.89 15.47
N ILE A 102 15.70 -7.31 14.92
CA ILE A 102 15.37 -5.91 15.16
C ILE A 102 14.78 -5.78 16.57
N LYS A 103 15.49 -5.10 17.45
CA LYS A 103 15.06 -4.86 18.83
C LYS A 103 14.42 -3.48 18.95
N LYS A 104 13.17 -3.36 18.50
CA LYS A 104 12.42 -2.09 18.51
C LYS A 104 12.27 -1.49 19.92
N ASN A 105 12.19 -2.34 20.93
CA ASN A 105 12.02 -1.92 22.34
C ASN A 105 13.33 -1.51 23.02
N ASN A 106 14.47 -1.54 22.32
CA ASN A 106 15.74 -1.10 22.87
C ASN A 106 16.09 0.30 22.30
N PRO A 107 15.87 1.38 23.08
CA PRO A 107 16.04 2.75 22.59
C PRO A 107 17.52 3.06 22.28
N VAL A 108 18.47 2.50 23.01
CA VAL A 108 19.91 2.72 22.82
C VAL A 108 20.34 2.14 21.47
N ARG A 109 19.97 0.91 21.18
CA ARG A 109 20.29 0.27 19.89
C ARG A 109 19.62 0.98 18.72
N ARG A 110 18.37 1.40 18.90
CA ARG A 110 17.63 2.14 17.89
C ARG A 110 18.32 3.48 17.57
N LYS A 111 18.69 4.24 18.59
CA LYS A 111 19.40 5.51 18.44
C LYS A 111 20.73 5.33 17.72
N SER A 112 21.53 4.35 18.15
CA SER A 112 22.82 4.02 17.54
C SER A 112 22.69 3.60 16.06
N PHE A 113 21.70 2.77 15.74
CA PHE A 113 21.42 2.37 14.36
C PHE A 113 21.02 3.58 13.49
N ARG A 114 20.07 4.40 13.97
CA ARG A 114 19.58 5.57 13.24
C ARG A 114 20.69 6.59 12.97
N ALA A 115 21.58 6.83 13.94
CA ALA A 115 22.72 7.71 13.77
C ALA A 115 23.72 7.16 12.75
N ARG A 116 24.09 5.88 12.84
CA ARG A 116 25.03 5.24 11.92
C ARG A 116 24.50 5.19 10.49
N MET A 117 23.21 4.95 10.31
CA MET A 117 22.56 4.88 9.00
C MET A 117 22.12 6.24 8.45
N ASN A 118 22.29 7.30 9.23
CA ASN A 118 21.83 8.66 8.91
C ASN A 118 20.33 8.66 8.50
N CYS A 119 19.49 8.16 9.41
CA CYS A 119 18.06 7.97 9.13
C CYS A 119 17.26 9.27 9.09
N ASP A 120 17.84 10.41 9.44
CA ASP A 120 17.21 11.73 9.26
C ASP A 120 17.19 12.13 7.78
N THR A 121 18.16 11.64 7.01
CA THR A 121 18.24 11.81 5.56
C THR A 121 18.46 10.45 4.88
N PRO A 122 17.44 9.55 4.87
CA PRO A 122 17.59 8.17 4.40
C PRO A 122 17.82 8.04 2.90
N GLY A 123 17.54 9.11 2.14
CA GLY A 123 17.65 9.13 0.69
C GLY A 123 16.42 8.55 -0.01
N PRO A 124 16.51 8.25 -1.31
CA PRO A 124 15.38 7.85 -2.12
C PRO A 124 14.87 6.43 -1.80
N ARG A 125 13.59 6.17 -2.10
CA ARG A 125 12.91 4.90 -1.79
C ARG A 125 13.51 3.66 -2.47
N TRP A 126 14.24 3.82 -3.56
CA TRP A 126 14.91 2.71 -4.24
C TRP A 126 16.29 2.36 -3.66
N LYS A 127 16.67 3.00 -2.56
CA LYS A 127 17.90 2.68 -1.82
C LYS A 127 17.61 1.81 -0.59
N PRO A 128 18.45 0.80 -0.30
CA PRO A 128 18.26 -0.09 0.86
C PRO A 128 18.24 0.63 2.20
N ARG A 129 18.98 1.72 2.34
CA ARG A 129 19.05 2.53 3.56
C ARG A 129 17.70 3.10 3.95
N TYR A 130 16.91 3.60 3.00
CA TYR A 130 15.57 4.12 3.25
C TYR A 130 14.68 3.08 3.96
N TRP A 131 14.67 1.85 3.47
CA TRP A 131 13.87 0.77 4.02
C TRP A 131 14.43 0.23 5.34
N ALA A 132 15.74 0.16 5.49
CA ALA A 132 16.37 -0.19 6.75
C ALA A 132 16.01 0.79 7.87
N CYS A 133 16.05 2.09 7.60
CA CYS A 133 15.64 3.12 8.56
C CYS A 133 14.16 3.05 8.93
N ARG A 134 13.30 2.61 8.02
CA ARG A 134 11.87 2.47 8.26
C ARG A 134 11.50 1.24 9.09
N THR A 135 12.33 0.21 9.09
CA THR A 135 12.10 -1.03 9.85
C THR A 135 12.64 -1.00 11.28
N TRP A 136 13.51 -0.05 11.61
CA TRP A 136 14.08 0.18 12.94
C TRP A 136 13.35 1.34 13.62
#